data_fece1bfb65e5e6ea14d411e7ac3c25aa
#
_entry.id   fece1bfb65e5e6ea14d411e7ac3c25aa
#
_cell.length_a   1.000
_cell.length_b   1.000
_cell.length_c   1.000
_cell.angle_alpha   90.00
_cell.angle_beta   90.00
_cell.angle_gamma   90.00
#
_symmetry.space_group_name_H-M   'P 1'
#
loop_
_entity.id
_entity.type
_entity.pdbx_description
1 polymer ?
#
loop_
_entity_poly.entity_id
_entity_poly.type
_entity_poly.pdbx_seq_one_letter_code
_entity_poly.pdbx_strand_id
1 'polypeptide(L)'
;MNNKIKLIVTDDASEFTQENLNILQSKNISVIFCAKDGEELCDKIKRENPDVVLMDSRLDAIGVMRSVTRQNTKVPVFMVYSSFHSPVLEREIMNSGASYFVLKPYNISELSSIISDLSDLSKKNNFGRGRIIDAFGIEMKVTDILHEIGVPAHIKGYHYLIQSLCLLSILKLSMP
;
A
#
# COMPACT_ATOMS: atom_id res chain seq x y z
N MET A 1 3.47 -19.25 14.73
CA MET A 1 4.01 -19.50 13.37
C MET A 1 4.18 -18.16 12.68
N ASN A 2 5.43 -17.74 12.50
CA ASN A 2 5.71 -16.47 11.79
C ASN A 2 5.45 -16.71 10.29
N ASN A 3 4.29 -16.33 9.80
CA ASN A 3 3.89 -16.56 8.43
C ASN A 3 4.67 -15.59 7.53
N LYS A 4 5.49 -16.11 6.62
CA LYS A 4 6.32 -15.33 5.71
C LYS A 4 5.43 -14.51 4.78
N ILE A 5 5.65 -13.20 4.68
CA ILE A 5 4.90 -12.30 3.80
C ILE A 5 5.40 -12.50 2.37
N LYS A 6 4.51 -12.84 1.45
CA LYS A 6 4.82 -12.94 0.02
C LYS A 6 4.58 -11.59 -0.64
N LEU A 7 5.64 -10.98 -1.16
CA LEU A 7 5.62 -9.71 -1.88
C LEU A 7 5.93 -9.95 -3.36
N ILE A 8 5.01 -9.58 -4.25
CA ILE A 8 5.31 -9.45 -5.69
C ILE A 8 5.73 -8.01 -5.98
N VAL A 9 6.80 -7.85 -6.77
CA VAL A 9 7.34 -6.54 -7.18
C VAL A 9 7.46 -6.50 -8.69
N THR A 10 6.90 -5.45 -9.33
CA THR A 10 7.06 -5.20 -10.78
C THR A 10 8.21 -4.24 -11.06
N ASP A 11 9.25 -4.27 -10.28
CA ASP A 11 10.41 -3.39 -10.47
C ASP A 11 11.59 -4.12 -11.10
N ASP A 12 12.51 -3.34 -11.68
CA ASP A 12 13.77 -3.89 -12.15
C ASP A 12 14.62 -4.30 -10.94
N ALA A 13 15.26 -5.45 -11.04
CA ALA A 13 16.11 -5.99 -9.98
C ALA A 13 17.26 -5.03 -9.56
N SER A 14 17.49 -3.95 -10.32
CA SER A 14 18.52 -2.94 -10.03
C SER A 14 18.31 -2.18 -8.72
N GLU A 15 17.06 -1.96 -8.30
CA GLU A 15 16.77 -1.28 -7.01
C GLU A 15 16.72 -2.27 -5.83
N PHE A 16 16.53 -3.55 -6.12
CA PHE A 16 16.54 -4.61 -5.12
C PHE A 16 17.92 -5.27 -5.05
N THR A 17 18.93 -4.49 -4.62
CA THR A 17 20.27 -5.02 -4.35
C THR A 17 20.22 -6.16 -3.33
N GLN A 18 21.28 -6.96 -3.25
CA GLN A 18 21.38 -8.04 -2.26
C GLN A 18 21.19 -7.52 -0.83
N GLU A 19 21.70 -6.33 -0.53
CA GLU A 19 21.53 -5.68 0.77
C GLU A 19 20.06 -5.37 1.05
N ASN A 20 19.34 -4.79 0.08
CA ASN A 20 17.91 -4.48 0.19
C ASN A 20 17.07 -5.76 0.35
N LEU A 21 17.42 -6.83 -0.36
CA LEU A 21 16.77 -8.13 -0.20
C LEU A 21 17.00 -8.73 1.19
N ASN A 22 18.19 -8.57 1.75
CA ASN A 22 18.51 -9.01 3.11
C ASN A 22 17.67 -8.25 4.16
N ILE A 23 17.46 -6.94 3.97
CA ILE A 23 16.57 -6.13 4.84
C ILE A 23 15.14 -6.69 4.80
N LEU A 24 14.58 -6.92 3.61
CA LEU A 24 13.24 -7.49 3.46
C LEU A 24 13.14 -8.89 4.08
N GLN A 25 14.15 -9.72 3.86
CA GLN A 25 14.19 -11.07 4.42
C GLN A 25 14.29 -11.06 5.96
N SER A 26 15.02 -10.11 6.56
CA SER A 26 15.08 -9.94 8.01
C SER A 26 13.72 -9.61 8.64
N LYS A 27 12.84 -8.96 7.86
CA LYS A 27 11.43 -8.68 8.22
C LYS A 27 10.46 -9.79 7.80
N ASN A 28 10.99 -10.97 7.45
CA ASN A 28 10.19 -12.12 7.05
C ASN A 28 9.38 -11.92 5.75
N ILE A 29 9.86 -11.03 4.86
CA ILE A 29 9.27 -10.74 3.55
C ILE A 29 10.05 -11.49 2.47
N SER A 30 9.35 -12.28 1.65
CA SER A 30 9.91 -12.93 0.47
C SER A 30 9.49 -12.21 -0.79
N VAL A 31 10.46 -11.82 -1.61
CA VAL A 31 10.24 -11.06 -2.85
C VAL A 31 10.14 -12.02 -4.04
N ILE A 32 9.14 -11.79 -4.87
CA ILE A 32 8.94 -12.45 -6.17
C ILE A 32 8.92 -11.33 -7.22
N PHE A 33 9.86 -11.37 -8.16
CA PHE A 33 9.91 -10.39 -9.24
C PHE A 33 8.94 -10.75 -10.36
N CYS A 34 8.33 -9.73 -10.96
CA CYS A 34 7.45 -9.83 -12.11
C CYS A 34 7.83 -8.77 -13.14
N ALA A 35 7.67 -9.05 -14.41
CA ALA A 35 7.81 -8.04 -15.45
C ALA A 35 6.76 -6.92 -15.28
N LYS A 36 7.04 -5.75 -15.88
CA LYS A 36 6.10 -4.62 -15.90
C LYS A 36 5.03 -4.83 -16.97
N ASP A 37 4.34 -5.96 -16.87
CA ASP A 37 3.24 -6.37 -17.73
C ASP A 37 2.01 -6.73 -16.90
N GLY A 38 0.86 -6.18 -17.26
CA GLY A 38 -0.38 -6.31 -16.48
C GLY A 38 -0.97 -7.71 -16.54
N GLU A 39 -0.88 -8.40 -17.68
CA GLU A 39 -1.40 -9.77 -17.84
C GLU A 39 -0.53 -10.75 -17.07
N GLU A 40 0.80 -10.67 -17.25
CA GLU A 40 1.75 -11.50 -16.51
C GLU A 40 1.60 -11.30 -14.99
N LEU A 41 1.41 -10.03 -14.54
CA LEU A 41 1.19 -9.74 -13.13
C LEU A 41 -0.10 -10.37 -12.61
N CYS A 42 -1.22 -10.27 -13.35
CA CYS A 42 -2.48 -10.91 -12.97
C CYS A 42 -2.35 -12.42 -12.83
N ASP A 43 -1.68 -13.08 -13.77
CA ASP A 43 -1.46 -14.52 -13.74
C ASP A 43 -0.52 -14.93 -12.61
N LYS A 44 0.52 -14.14 -12.36
CA LYS A 44 1.43 -14.35 -11.24
C LYS A 44 0.74 -14.19 -9.89
N ILE A 45 -0.14 -13.20 -9.74
CA ILE A 45 -0.96 -13.02 -8.53
C ILE A 45 -1.83 -14.26 -8.27
N LYS A 46 -2.48 -14.80 -9.30
CA LYS A 46 -3.31 -16.02 -9.18
C LYS A 46 -2.49 -17.24 -8.72
N ARG A 47 -1.32 -17.42 -9.34
CA ARG A 47 -0.46 -18.59 -9.11
C ARG A 47 0.23 -18.53 -7.74
N GLU A 48 0.79 -17.37 -7.39
CA GLU A 48 1.60 -17.22 -6.18
C GLU A 48 0.78 -16.89 -4.93
N ASN A 49 -0.44 -16.37 -5.12
CA ASN A 49 -1.33 -15.94 -4.02
C ASN A 49 -0.62 -15.03 -3.00
N PRO A 50 -0.07 -13.88 -3.44
CA PRO A 50 0.75 -13.01 -2.61
C PRO A 50 -0.09 -12.34 -1.51
N ASP A 51 0.59 -11.85 -0.47
CA ASP A 51 -0.01 -11.00 0.55
C ASP A 51 0.00 -9.53 0.12
N VAL A 52 1.07 -9.10 -0.56
CA VAL A 52 1.28 -7.72 -1.01
C VAL A 52 1.78 -7.70 -2.45
N VAL A 53 1.33 -6.73 -3.23
CA VAL A 53 1.83 -6.44 -4.59
C VAL A 53 2.31 -5.00 -4.63
N LEU A 54 3.57 -4.79 -4.97
CA LEU A 54 4.19 -3.48 -5.22
C LEU A 54 4.38 -3.31 -6.72
N MET A 55 3.62 -2.40 -7.34
CA MET A 55 3.62 -2.23 -8.80
C MET A 55 3.89 -0.79 -9.25
N ASP A 56 4.46 -0.66 -10.43
CA ASP A 56 4.75 0.63 -11.08
C ASP A 56 3.45 1.33 -11.51
N SER A 57 3.33 2.62 -11.26
CA SER A 57 2.19 3.44 -11.69
C SER A 57 2.04 3.54 -13.22
N ARG A 58 3.11 3.30 -13.96
CA ARG A 58 3.11 3.27 -15.44
C ARG A 58 2.49 2.01 -16.03
N LEU A 59 2.38 0.97 -15.23
CA LEU A 59 1.59 -0.20 -15.52
C LEU A 59 0.11 0.19 -15.38
N ASP A 60 -0.80 -0.40 -16.15
CA ASP A 60 -2.24 -0.19 -15.91
C ASP A 60 -2.65 -0.75 -14.53
N ALA A 61 -2.17 -0.07 -13.47
CA ALA A 61 -2.39 -0.48 -12.10
C ALA A 61 -3.89 -0.57 -11.76
N ILE A 62 -4.69 0.33 -12.31
CA ILE A 62 -6.15 0.37 -12.10
C ILE A 62 -6.81 -0.86 -12.75
N GLY A 63 -6.43 -1.18 -13.99
CA GLY A 63 -6.93 -2.36 -14.70
C GLY A 63 -6.55 -3.66 -13.98
N VAL A 64 -5.31 -3.78 -13.52
CA VAL A 64 -4.85 -4.93 -12.73
C VAL A 64 -5.65 -5.09 -11.44
N MET A 65 -5.80 -4.04 -10.64
CA MET A 65 -6.55 -4.07 -9.39
C MET A 65 -8.01 -4.50 -9.63
N ARG A 66 -8.66 -3.92 -10.65
CA ARG A 66 -10.03 -4.30 -11.03
C ARG A 66 -10.14 -5.74 -11.49
N SER A 67 -9.21 -6.21 -12.30
CA SER A 67 -9.18 -7.58 -12.81
C SER A 67 -9.06 -8.59 -11.67
N VAL A 68 -8.11 -8.38 -10.77
CA VAL A 68 -7.88 -9.26 -9.60
C VAL A 68 -9.10 -9.27 -8.66
N THR A 69 -9.68 -8.08 -8.41
CA THR A 69 -10.84 -7.97 -7.52
C THR A 69 -12.08 -8.70 -8.06
N ARG A 70 -12.30 -8.68 -9.39
CA ARG A 70 -13.45 -9.35 -10.03
C ARG A 70 -13.35 -10.88 -10.00
N GLN A 71 -12.16 -11.45 -9.90
CA GLN A 71 -11.95 -12.89 -10.01
C GLN A 71 -12.24 -13.67 -8.72
N ASN A 72 -12.77 -13.06 -7.68
CA ASN A 72 -13.14 -13.68 -6.39
C ASN A 72 -12.01 -14.46 -5.69
N THR A 73 -10.76 -14.21 -6.04
CA THR A 73 -9.59 -14.75 -5.37
C THR A 73 -9.24 -13.92 -4.14
N LYS A 74 -8.35 -14.41 -3.28
CA LYS A 74 -7.76 -13.60 -2.21
C LYS A 74 -7.14 -12.36 -2.83
N VAL A 75 -7.69 -11.18 -2.54
CA VAL A 75 -7.15 -9.91 -3.04
C VAL A 75 -5.96 -9.52 -2.17
N PRO A 76 -4.76 -9.36 -2.77
CA PRO A 76 -3.60 -8.88 -2.03
C PRO A 76 -3.75 -7.41 -1.64
N VAL A 77 -2.90 -6.95 -0.75
CA VAL A 77 -2.70 -5.51 -0.52
C VAL A 77 -1.98 -4.93 -1.72
N PHE A 78 -2.57 -3.94 -2.38
CA PHE A 78 -1.94 -3.25 -3.50
C PHE A 78 -1.20 -2.01 -3.02
N MET A 79 0.07 -1.92 -3.37
CA MET A 79 0.92 -0.76 -3.22
C MET A 79 1.40 -0.30 -4.59
N VAL A 80 1.37 0.99 -4.87
CA VAL A 80 1.80 1.54 -6.16
C VAL A 80 2.93 2.52 -5.94
N TYR A 81 4.01 2.39 -6.73
CA TYR A 81 5.09 3.36 -6.72
C TYR A 81 5.13 4.18 -8.01
N SER A 82 5.63 5.42 -7.91
CA SER A 82 5.83 6.31 -9.06
C SER A 82 7.18 7.02 -8.97
N SER A 83 7.75 7.33 -10.14
CA SER A 83 8.96 8.15 -10.24
C SER A 83 8.67 9.64 -10.32
N PHE A 84 7.40 10.04 -10.36
CA PHE A 84 6.98 11.44 -10.40
C PHE A 84 5.75 11.67 -9.53
N HIS A 85 5.66 12.86 -8.99
CA HIS A 85 4.53 13.28 -8.16
C HIS A 85 3.39 13.80 -9.04
N SER A 86 2.21 13.18 -8.90
CA SER A 86 0.97 13.63 -9.54
C SER A 86 -0.20 13.39 -8.58
N PRO A 87 -0.73 14.43 -7.94
CA PRO A 87 -1.84 14.30 -6.99
C PRO A 87 -3.11 13.69 -7.62
N VAL A 88 -3.33 13.95 -8.92
CA VAL A 88 -4.46 13.37 -9.65
C VAL A 88 -4.30 11.86 -9.82
N LEU A 89 -3.11 11.43 -10.28
CA LEU A 89 -2.81 10.01 -10.47
C LEU A 89 -2.85 9.26 -9.13
N GLU A 90 -2.27 9.80 -8.08
CA GLU A 90 -2.29 9.23 -6.74
C GLU A 90 -3.73 9.03 -6.25
N ARG A 91 -4.57 10.06 -6.36
CA ARG A 91 -5.99 9.99 -5.98
C ARG A 91 -6.75 8.94 -6.77
N GLU A 92 -6.54 8.84 -8.08
CA GLU A 92 -7.19 7.82 -8.91
C GLU A 92 -6.77 6.41 -8.53
N ILE A 93 -5.49 6.20 -8.30
CA ILE A 93 -4.92 4.91 -7.88
C ILE A 93 -5.47 4.50 -6.51
N MET A 94 -5.47 5.40 -5.53
CA MET A 94 -6.00 5.13 -4.19
C MET A 94 -7.50 4.84 -4.22
N ASN A 95 -8.28 5.61 -4.97
CA ASN A 95 -9.73 5.37 -5.15
C ASN A 95 -10.04 4.06 -5.88
N SER A 96 -9.08 3.53 -6.64
CA SER A 96 -9.22 2.27 -7.37
C SER A 96 -8.88 1.03 -6.57
N GLY A 97 -8.42 1.19 -5.31
CA GLY A 97 -8.20 0.09 -4.38
C GLY A 97 -6.76 -0.13 -3.96
N ALA A 98 -5.83 0.77 -4.30
CA ALA A 98 -4.50 0.75 -3.71
C ALA A 98 -4.58 1.11 -2.22
N SER A 99 -3.77 0.44 -1.40
CA SER A 99 -3.67 0.70 0.03
C SER A 99 -2.54 1.68 0.36
N TYR A 100 -1.61 1.88 -0.57
CA TYR A 100 -0.49 2.79 -0.39
C TYR A 100 0.08 3.26 -1.71
N PHE A 101 0.51 4.51 -1.75
CA PHE A 101 1.22 5.10 -2.87
C PHE A 101 2.57 5.65 -2.40
N VAL A 102 3.65 5.32 -3.10
CA VAL A 102 5.01 5.69 -2.71
C VAL A 102 5.77 6.33 -3.87
N LEU A 103 6.52 7.38 -3.58
CA LEU A 103 7.40 8.03 -4.57
C LEU A 103 8.81 7.47 -4.50
N LYS A 104 9.43 7.28 -5.67
CA LYS A 104 10.86 6.99 -5.79
C LYS A 104 11.69 8.28 -5.65
N PRO A 105 12.90 8.21 -5.07
CA PRO A 105 13.50 7.04 -4.42
C PRO A 105 12.88 6.77 -3.04
N TYR A 106 12.64 5.51 -2.70
CA TYR A 106 12.11 5.12 -1.39
C TYR A 106 13.14 4.34 -0.57
N ASN A 107 13.02 4.45 0.76
CA ASN A 107 13.86 3.70 1.68
C ASN A 107 13.29 2.29 1.89
N ILE A 108 14.08 1.25 1.59
CA ILE A 108 13.64 -0.15 1.72
C ILE A 108 13.32 -0.53 3.18
N SER A 109 14.02 0.02 4.15
CA SER A 109 13.74 -0.27 5.57
C SER A 109 12.38 0.27 5.99
N GLU A 110 12.04 1.51 5.59
CA GLU A 110 10.72 2.11 5.83
C GLU A 110 9.63 1.35 5.07
N LEU A 111 9.86 1.07 3.78
CA LEU A 111 8.93 0.31 2.95
C LEU A 111 8.65 -1.08 3.54
N SER A 112 9.67 -1.75 4.08
CA SER A 112 9.51 -3.07 4.72
C SER A 112 8.61 -3.02 5.94
N SER A 113 8.66 -1.95 6.72
CA SER A 113 7.79 -1.75 7.88
C SER A 113 6.34 -1.52 7.43
N ILE A 114 6.13 -0.67 6.44
CA ILE A 114 4.80 -0.41 5.86
C ILE A 114 4.18 -1.70 5.29
N ILE A 115 4.97 -2.51 4.56
CA ILE A 115 4.53 -3.81 4.03
C ILE A 115 4.08 -4.74 5.16
N SER A 116 4.82 -4.80 6.25
CA SER A 116 4.50 -5.64 7.40
C SER A 116 3.19 -5.18 8.06
N ASP A 117 3.05 -3.89 8.32
CA ASP A 117 1.87 -3.31 8.95
C ASP A 117 0.60 -3.52 8.11
N LEU A 118 0.68 -3.26 6.79
CA LEU A 118 -0.44 -3.46 5.87
C LEU A 118 -0.83 -4.93 5.74
N SER A 119 0.16 -5.84 5.69
CA SER A 119 -0.10 -7.29 5.66
C SER A 119 -0.80 -7.77 6.93
N ASP A 120 -0.38 -7.28 8.09
CA ASP A 120 -0.98 -7.67 9.38
C ASP A 120 -2.40 -7.09 9.55
N LEU A 121 -2.63 -5.87 9.11
CA LEU A 121 -3.97 -5.27 9.07
C LEU A 121 -4.90 -6.06 8.14
N SER A 122 -4.41 -6.47 6.97
CA SER A 122 -5.19 -7.29 6.03
C SER A 122 -5.57 -8.65 6.62
N LYS A 123 -4.68 -9.29 7.38
CA LYS A 123 -4.95 -10.59 8.04
C LYS A 123 -5.92 -10.47 9.21
N LYS A 124 -5.83 -9.39 9.99
CA LYS A 124 -6.75 -9.14 11.14
C LYS A 124 -8.15 -8.76 10.67
N ASN A 125 -8.27 -8.13 9.51
CA ASN A 125 -9.53 -7.65 8.94
C ASN A 125 -10.18 -8.67 7.99
N ASN A 126 -10.20 -9.96 8.31
CA ASN A 126 -11.15 -10.91 7.67
C ASN A 126 -12.63 -10.50 7.87
N PHE A 127 -12.87 -9.36 8.51
CA PHE A 127 -14.13 -8.66 8.63
C PHE A 127 -14.13 -7.42 7.70
N GLY A 128 -14.62 -7.59 6.46
CA GLY A 128 -15.12 -6.52 5.61
C GLY A 128 -14.06 -5.60 4.97
N ARG A 129 -13.88 -5.73 3.66
CA ARG A 129 -13.07 -4.92 2.73
C ARG A 129 -13.27 -3.37 2.80
N GLY A 130 -14.23 -2.88 3.61
CA GLY A 130 -14.52 -1.46 3.74
C GLY A 130 -13.66 -0.70 4.76
N ARG A 131 -13.16 -1.37 5.81
CA ARG A 131 -12.57 -0.68 6.97
C ARG A 131 -11.10 -0.28 6.84
N ILE A 132 -10.31 -0.93 5.97
CA ILE A 132 -8.91 -0.50 5.72
C ILE A 132 -8.93 0.77 4.86
N ILE A 133 -9.81 0.83 3.88
CA ILE A 133 -10.04 2.02 3.04
C ILE A 133 -10.52 3.19 3.91
N ASP A 134 -11.34 2.93 4.92
CA ASP A 134 -11.86 3.96 5.82
C ASP A 134 -10.75 4.57 6.72
N ALA A 135 -9.84 3.78 7.26
CA ALA A 135 -8.77 4.30 8.11
C ALA A 135 -7.77 5.16 7.31
N PHE A 136 -7.31 4.71 6.14
CA PHE A 136 -6.45 5.50 5.24
C PHE A 136 -7.21 6.62 4.53
N GLY A 137 -8.47 6.39 4.16
CA GLY A 137 -9.35 7.42 3.62
C GLY A 137 -9.63 8.55 4.61
N ILE A 138 -9.66 8.26 5.91
CA ILE A 138 -9.77 9.26 6.97
C ILE A 138 -8.47 10.06 7.08
N GLU A 139 -7.31 9.42 7.00
CA GLU A 139 -6.00 10.07 7.07
C GLU A 139 -5.80 11.02 5.88
N MET A 140 -6.16 10.60 4.66
CA MET A 140 -6.17 11.47 3.48
C MET A 140 -7.15 12.64 3.61
N LYS A 141 -8.38 12.39 4.04
CA LYS A 141 -9.38 13.47 4.25
C LYS A 141 -8.94 14.46 5.32
N VAL A 142 -8.31 13.98 6.40
CA VAL A 142 -7.75 14.84 7.45
C VAL A 142 -6.59 15.66 6.89
N THR A 143 -5.73 15.07 6.08
CA THR A 143 -4.64 15.76 5.38
C THR A 143 -5.17 16.85 4.44
N ASP A 144 -6.18 16.55 3.64
CA ASP A 144 -6.83 17.51 2.74
C ASP A 144 -7.45 18.68 3.52
N ILE A 145 -8.17 18.40 4.62
CA ILE A 145 -8.76 19.43 5.49
C ILE A 145 -7.67 20.29 6.11
N LEU A 146 -6.58 19.70 6.61
CA LEU A 146 -5.47 20.45 7.19
C LEU A 146 -4.78 21.37 6.17
N HIS A 147 -4.67 20.91 4.91
CA HIS A 147 -4.20 21.73 3.79
C HIS A 147 -5.16 22.88 3.46
N GLU A 148 -6.47 22.62 3.46
CA GLU A 148 -7.51 23.60 3.15
C GLU A 148 -7.60 24.71 4.21
N ILE A 149 -7.39 24.38 5.49
CA ILE A 149 -7.30 25.36 6.59
C ILE A 149 -5.90 25.99 6.74
N GLY A 150 -4.97 25.67 5.82
CA GLY A 150 -3.66 26.32 5.74
C GLY A 150 -2.63 25.86 6.77
N VAL A 151 -2.76 24.66 7.32
CA VAL A 151 -1.75 24.09 8.24
C VAL A 151 -0.59 23.53 7.42
N PRO A 152 0.63 24.11 7.50
CA PRO A 152 1.76 23.65 6.69
C PRO A 152 2.25 22.26 7.13
N ALA A 153 2.49 21.36 6.17
CA ALA A 153 2.95 19.99 6.42
C ALA A 153 4.34 19.89 7.11
N HIS A 154 5.14 20.95 7.08
CA HIS A 154 6.48 20.97 7.70
C HIS A 154 6.49 21.27 9.20
N ILE A 155 5.33 21.52 9.81
CA ILE A 155 5.24 21.75 11.25
C ILE A 155 5.43 20.41 11.98
N LYS A 156 6.35 20.37 12.95
CA LYS A 156 6.66 19.15 13.75
C LYS A 156 5.42 18.50 14.41
N GLY A 157 4.33 19.25 14.60
CA GLY A 157 3.07 18.77 15.15
C GLY A 157 2.10 18.14 14.14
N TYR A 158 2.36 18.25 12.84
CA TYR A 158 1.44 17.82 11.78
C TYR A 158 1.12 16.33 11.85
N HIS A 159 2.14 15.47 12.01
CA HIS A 159 1.97 14.04 12.19
C HIS A 159 1.16 13.67 13.43
N TYR A 160 1.37 14.38 14.54
CA TYR A 160 0.61 14.15 15.78
C TYR A 160 -0.86 14.56 15.64
N LEU A 161 -1.14 15.64 14.90
CA LEU A 161 -2.50 16.06 14.59
C LEU A 161 -3.23 15.02 13.73
N ILE A 162 -2.60 14.51 12.69
CA ILE A 162 -3.17 13.44 11.85
C ILE A 162 -3.46 12.20 12.69
N GLN A 163 -2.50 11.70 13.45
CA GLN A 163 -2.67 10.52 14.30
C GLN A 163 -3.78 10.69 15.33
N SER A 164 -3.86 11.85 15.97
CA SER A 164 -4.89 12.14 16.98
C SER A 164 -6.29 12.19 16.37
N LEU A 165 -6.44 12.81 15.22
CA LEU A 165 -7.72 12.93 14.51
C LEU A 165 -8.16 11.57 13.93
N CYS A 166 -7.24 10.75 13.44
CA CYS A 166 -7.53 9.39 12.99
C CYS A 166 -7.99 8.51 14.16
N LEU A 167 -7.32 8.56 15.31
CA LEU A 167 -7.73 7.82 16.51
C LEU A 167 -9.12 8.25 17.00
N LEU A 168 -9.44 9.53 17.02
CA LEU A 168 -10.75 10.04 17.41
C LEU A 168 -11.87 9.59 16.45
N SER A 169 -11.56 9.52 15.16
CA SER A 169 -12.51 9.05 14.14
C SER A 169 -12.80 7.56 14.28
N ILE A 170 -11.77 6.76 14.57
CA ILE A 170 -11.92 5.30 14.81
C ILE A 170 -12.71 5.05 16.09
N LEU A 171 -12.47 5.81 17.16
CA LEU A 171 -13.21 5.70 18.43
C LEU A 171 -14.68 6.09 18.29
N LYS A 172 -15.01 7.10 17.48
CA LYS A 172 -16.41 7.47 17.19
C LYS A 172 -17.19 6.42 16.40
N LEU A 173 -16.51 5.66 15.55
CA LEU A 173 -17.12 4.55 14.79
C LEU A 173 -17.27 3.26 15.61
N SER A 174 -16.67 3.19 16.81
CA SER A 174 -16.71 2.02 17.69
C SER A 174 -17.68 2.16 18.86
N MET A 175 -18.41 3.27 18.98
CA MET A 175 -19.48 3.40 19.99
C MET A 175 -20.81 2.91 19.37
N PRO A 176 -21.52 2.03 20.11
CA PRO A 176 -22.81 1.49 19.70
C PRO A 176 -23.91 2.55 19.66
#